data_2461016005e35661cbfb57302a51c683
#
_entry.id   2461016005e35661cbfb57302a51c683
#
_cell.length_a   1.000
_cell.length_b   1.000
_cell.length_c   1.000
_cell.angle_alpha   90.00
_cell.angle_beta   90.00
_cell.angle_gamma   90.00
#
_symmetry.space_group_name_H-M   'P 1'
#
loop_
_entity.id
_entity.type
_entity.pdbx_description
1 polymer ?
#
loop_
_entity_poly.entity_id
_entity_poly.type
_entity_poly.pdbx_seq_one_letter_code
_entity_poly.pdbx_strand_id
1 'polypeptide(L)'
;EIFNYAPGGGDKELRALWKKAMVKKNPTLEGKLLSTPIVTGGLTHTISIIATLFMDRGDEVVCPDLYWDNYQLIFEDLAEGELKTFPSFKDGGFNVEGMKKALPETKGDTARLILNFPNNPNGYSPSKEEAKAIVEAVKEVAESVKKILVISDDAYFGLFYEEETEKESLFSRFADAHENILAIKGDAATKEEMVWGFRIGFITYAGKALGAKELDALEKKTLGAVRCTVSNCDRPGQSLLKIGMKGSEYD
;
A
#
# COMPACT_ATOMS: atom_id res chain seq x y z
N GLU A 1 1.32 -23.16 21.30
CA GLU A 1 2.41 -22.79 20.36
C GLU A 1 2.47 -21.28 20.06
N ILE A 2 1.98 -20.45 20.98
CA ILE A 2 1.92 -18.97 20.83
C ILE A 2 3.33 -18.37 20.88
N PHE A 3 4.27 -18.99 21.56
CA PHE A 3 5.61 -18.46 21.80
C PHE A 3 6.67 -18.84 20.75
N ASN A 4 6.32 -19.71 19.80
CA ASN A 4 7.21 -20.04 18.71
C ASN A 4 7.30 -18.87 17.71
N TYR A 5 8.40 -18.77 16.99
CA TYR A 5 8.49 -17.80 15.89
C TYR A 5 7.35 -17.99 14.88
N ALA A 6 6.80 -16.89 14.40
CA ALA A 6 5.95 -16.95 13.22
C ALA A 6 6.79 -17.37 12.00
N PRO A 7 6.20 -18.00 10.97
CA PRO A 7 6.88 -18.13 9.67
C PRO A 7 7.34 -16.76 9.16
N GLY A 8 8.47 -16.71 8.44
CA GLY A 8 9.09 -15.45 8.02
C GLY A 8 8.15 -14.50 7.26
N GLY A 9 7.26 -15.01 6.43
CA GLY A 9 6.23 -14.22 5.74
C GLY A 9 4.93 -14.02 6.53
N GLY A 10 4.86 -14.53 7.76
CA GLY A 10 3.67 -14.54 8.61
C GLY A 10 2.92 -15.88 8.57
N ASP A 11 1.95 -16.01 9.47
CA ASP A 11 1.07 -17.20 9.57
C ASP A 11 0.31 -17.39 8.25
N LYS A 12 0.42 -18.57 7.64
CA LYS A 12 -0.14 -18.85 6.32
C LYS A 12 -1.66 -18.70 6.27
N GLU A 13 -2.34 -19.13 7.34
CA GLU A 13 -3.78 -19.04 7.41
C GLU A 13 -4.24 -17.59 7.61
N LEU A 14 -3.56 -16.81 8.45
CA LEU A 14 -3.82 -15.38 8.60
C LEU A 14 -3.66 -14.64 7.26
N ARG A 15 -2.58 -14.92 6.52
CA ARG A 15 -2.34 -14.31 5.21
C ARG A 15 -3.48 -14.62 4.22
N ALA A 16 -3.97 -15.86 4.23
CA ALA A 16 -5.09 -16.27 3.39
C ALA A 16 -6.42 -15.59 3.80
N LEU A 17 -6.70 -15.51 5.09
CA LEU A 17 -7.86 -14.81 5.63
C LEU A 17 -7.81 -13.32 5.30
N TRP A 18 -6.66 -12.66 5.48
CA TRP A 18 -6.47 -11.26 5.13
C TRP A 18 -6.70 -11.01 3.64
N LYS A 19 -6.13 -11.85 2.78
CA LYS A 19 -6.36 -11.76 1.33
C LYS A 19 -7.85 -11.87 0.99
N LYS A 20 -8.56 -12.82 1.61
CA LYS A 20 -10.01 -13.00 1.42
C LYS A 20 -10.81 -11.78 1.86
N ALA A 21 -10.50 -11.25 3.05
CA ALA A 21 -11.15 -10.04 3.58
C ALA A 21 -10.87 -8.83 2.69
N MET A 22 -9.62 -8.66 2.24
CA MET A 22 -9.22 -7.59 1.32
C MET A 22 -10.02 -7.64 0.02
N VAL A 23 -10.18 -8.82 -0.61
CA VAL A 23 -10.99 -8.97 -1.84
C VAL A 23 -12.47 -8.71 -1.56
N LYS A 24 -13.02 -9.18 -0.43
CA LYS A 24 -14.40 -8.91 -0.03
C LYS A 24 -14.68 -7.41 0.13
N LYS A 25 -13.74 -6.69 0.78
CA LYS A 25 -13.85 -5.23 1.00
C LYS A 25 -13.53 -4.40 -0.26
N ASN A 26 -12.94 -5.01 -1.28
CA ASN A 26 -12.58 -4.38 -2.56
C ASN A 26 -13.04 -5.27 -3.74
N PRO A 27 -14.34 -5.27 -4.06
CA PRO A 27 -14.91 -6.13 -5.11
C PRO A 27 -14.23 -6.01 -6.48
N THR A 28 -13.68 -4.85 -6.81
CA THR A 28 -12.91 -4.64 -8.05
C THR A 28 -11.67 -5.55 -8.16
N LEU A 29 -11.20 -6.16 -7.05
CA LEU A 29 -10.11 -7.14 -7.06
C LEU A 29 -10.54 -8.55 -7.46
N GLU A 30 -11.84 -8.83 -7.55
CA GLU A 30 -12.31 -10.18 -7.89
C GLU A 30 -11.79 -10.63 -9.26
N GLY A 31 -11.22 -11.82 -9.30
CA GLY A 31 -10.62 -12.38 -10.50
C GLY A 31 -9.24 -11.83 -10.89
N LYS A 32 -8.74 -10.79 -10.22
CA LYS A 32 -7.40 -10.26 -10.49
C LYS A 32 -6.29 -11.07 -9.82
N LEU A 33 -5.13 -11.13 -10.46
CA LEU A 33 -3.97 -11.82 -9.94
C LEU A 33 -3.25 -10.93 -8.91
N LEU A 34 -3.19 -11.40 -7.66
CA LEU A 34 -2.59 -10.71 -6.53
C LEU A 34 -1.56 -11.60 -5.85
N SER A 35 -0.48 -11.02 -5.32
CA SER A 35 0.40 -11.73 -4.40
C SER A 35 -0.35 -12.20 -3.14
N THR A 36 0.26 -13.10 -2.38
CA THR A 36 -0.21 -13.40 -1.03
C THR A 36 0.35 -12.33 -0.08
N PRO A 37 -0.48 -11.67 0.76
CA PRO A 37 0.02 -10.66 1.68
C PRO A 37 1.18 -11.16 2.54
N ILE A 38 2.27 -10.38 2.65
CA ILE A 38 3.39 -10.66 3.56
C ILE A 38 3.19 -9.85 4.84
N VAL A 39 3.27 -10.51 6.00
CA VAL A 39 3.12 -9.85 7.29
C VAL A 39 4.36 -9.01 7.62
N THR A 40 4.12 -7.80 8.12
CA THR A 40 5.13 -6.84 8.56
C THR A 40 4.86 -6.39 10.00
N GLY A 41 5.79 -5.66 10.62
CA GLY A 41 5.67 -5.11 11.97
C GLY A 41 4.83 -3.84 12.05
N GLY A 42 3.64 -3.82 11.43
CA GLY A 42 2.77 -2.65 11.30
C GLY A 42 3.11 -1.80 10.08
N LEU A 43 2.28 -0.80 9.78
CA LEU A 43 2.35 -0.06 8.52
C LEU A 43 3.64 0.76 8.37
N THR A 44 4.18 1.33 9.44
CA THR A 44 5.50 2.00 9.39
C THR A 44 6.57 1.06 8.83
N HIS A 45 6.61 -0.19 9.32
CA HIS A 45 7.55 -1.21 8.81
C HIS A 45 7.19 -1.59 7.36
N THR A 46 5.89 -1.66 7.02
CA THR A 46 5.43 -1.88 5.64
C THR A 46 6.04 -0.86 4.68
N ILE A 47 5.90 0.43 4.97
CA ILE A 47 6.42 1.51 4.12
C ILE A 47 7.96 1.49 4.10
N SER A 48 8.62 1.22 5.24
CA SER A 48 10.09 1.08 5.27
C SER A 48 10.59 -0.08 4.41
N ILE A 49 9.90 -1.22 4.40
CA ILE A 49 10.22 -2.35 3.52
C ILE A 49 10.01 -1.98 2.05
N ILE A 50 8.94 -1.24 1.72
CA ILE A 50 8.71 -0.75 0.36
C ILE A 50 9.85 0.17 -0.07
N ALA A 51 10.25 1.12 0.76
CA ALA A 51 11.38 1.99 0.50
C ALA A 51 12.67 1.18 0.26
N THR A 52 12.98 0.23 1.15
CA THR A 52 14.18 -0.63 1.03
C THR A 52 14.22 -1.44 -0.26
N LEU A 53 13.06 -1.89 -0.76
CA LEU A 53 12.98 -2.76 -1.94
C LEU A 53 12.95 -2.02 -3.28
N PHE A 54 12.46 -0.78 -3.28
CA PHE A 54 12.10 -0.08 -4.51
C PHE A 54 12.73 1.31 -4.64
N MET A 55 13.63 1.69 -3.74
CA MET A 55 14.36 2.94 -3.83
C MET A 55 15.87 2.72 -3.76
N ASP A 56 16.56 3.45 -4.58
CA ASP A 56 18.00 3.70 -4.47
C ASP A 56 18.22 5.13 -3.95
N ARG A 57 19.45 5.39 -3.48
CA ARG A 57 19.84 6.72 -3.00
C ARG A 57 19.56 7.81 -4.05
N GLY A 58 18.87 8.87 -3.64
CA GLY A 58 18.49 10.00 -4.50
C GLY A 58 17.27 9.74 -5.40
N ASP A 59 16.60 8.60 -5.24
CA ASP A 59 15.30 8.36 -5.88
C ASP A 59 14.22 9.26 -5.28
N GLU A 60 13.24 9.63 -6.09
CA GLU A 60 12.13 10.50 -5.68
C GLU A 60 10.85 9.71 -5.47
N VAL A 61 10.07 10.11 -4.45
CA VAL A 61 8.70 9.66 -4.20
C VAL A 61 7.77 10.84 -4.27
N VAL A 62 6.79 10.80 -5.18
CA VAL A 62 5.77 11.84 -5.31
C VAL A 62 4.66 11.60 -4.30
N CYS A 63 4.26 12.63 -3.56
CA CYS A 63 3.13 12.60 -2.64
C CYS A 63 2.43 13.96 -2.56
N PRO A 64 1.16 14.03 -2.10
CA PRO A 64 0.53 15.29 -1.73
C PRO A 64 1.33 16.01 -0.64
N ASP A 65 1.28 17.34 -0.57
CA ASP A 65 1.99 18.14 0.46
C ASP A 65 1.44 17.98 1.88
N LEU A 66 0.21 17.48 2.02
CA LEU A 66 -0.36 17.05 3.29
C LEU A 66 -0.19 15.54 3.44
N TYR A 67 0.94 15.13 3.95
CA TYR A 67 1.31 13.73 4.13
C TYR A 67 1.64 13.40 5.59
N TRP A 68 1.74 12.12 5.92
CA TRP A 68 2.16 11.65 7.23
C TRP A 68 3.66 11.90 7.45
N ASP A 69 4.01 12.64 8.51
CA ASP A 69 5.38 13.11 8.79
C ASP A 69 6.44 12.00 8.74
N ASN A 70 6.09 10.76 9.10
CA ASN A 70 7.03 9.64 9.01
C ASN A 70 7.47 9.29 7.59
N TYR A 71 6.80 9.78 6.55
CA TYR A 71 7.29 9.58 5.18
C TYR A 71 8.64 10.25 5.00
N GLN A 72 8.86 11.43 5.61
CA GLN A 72 10.16 12.10 5.57
C GLN A 72 11.24 11.21 6.21
N LEU A 73 11.00 10.70 7.41
CA LEU A 73 11.94 9.80 8.10
C LEU A 73 12.24 8.53 7.31
N ILE A 74 11.24 7.98 6.60
CA ILE A 74 11.40 6.73 5.86
C ILE A 74 12.07 6.96 4.50
N PHE A 75 11.58 7.93 3.72
CA PHE A 75 12.04 8.10 2.34
C PHE A 75 13.28 8.99 2.23
N GLU A 76 13.43 10.00 3.10
CA GLU A 76 14.60 10.89 3.08
C GLU A 76 15.71 10.39 4.01
N ASP A 77 15.41 10.19 5.31
CA ASP A 77 16.45 9.85 6.28
C ASP A 77 16.91 8.38 6.18
N LEU A 78 15.97 7.43 6.05
CA LEU A 78 16.29 6.00 6.01
C LEU A 78 16.73 5.52 4.63
N ALA A 79 15.97 5.91 3.58
CA ALA A 79 16.23 5.46 2.21
C ALA A 79 17.14 6.40 1.41
N GLU A 80 17.55 7.54 2.00
CA GLU A 80 18.39 8.58 1.37
C GLU A 80 17.81 9.08 0.01
N GLY A 81 16.48 9.08 -0.10
CA GLY A 81 15.72 9.58 -1.26
C GLY A 81 15.21 11.01 -1.05
N GLU A 82 14.27 11.43 -1.85
CA GLU A 82 13.65 12.76 -1.80
C GLU A 82 12.12 12.64 -1.88
N LEU A 83 11.38 13.39 -1.05
CA LEU A 83 9.94 13.58 -1.20
C LEU A 83 9.68 14.74 -2.17
N LYS A 84 9.02 14.44 -3.28
CA LYS A 84 8.57 15.43 -4.25
C LYS A 84 7.09 15.70 -4.06
N THR A 85 6.75 16.84 -3.48
CA THR A 85 5.37 17.16 -3.14
C THR A 85 4.67 17.97 -4.23
N PHE A 86 3.33 17.83 -4.28
CA PHE A 86 2.43 18.69 -5.02
C PHE A 86 1.31 19.17 -4.10
N PRO A 87 0.71 20.36 -4.34
CA PRO A 87 -0.41 20.83 -3.53
C PRO A 87 -1.55 19.80 -3.52
N SER A 88 -1.98 19.37 -2.34
CA SER A 88 -2.99 18.31 -2.15
C SER A 88 -4.32 18.66 -2.80
N PHE A 89 -4.69 19.95 -2.77
CA PHE A 89 -6.01 20.40 -3.22
C PHE A 89 -5.92 21.49 -4.29
N LYS A 90 -6.91 21.47 -5.17
CA LYS A 90 -7.17 22.50 -6.16
C LYS A 90 -8.68 22.59 -6.39
N ASP A 91 -9.21 23.80 -6.42
CA ASP A 91 -10.63 24.07 -6.71
C ASP A 91 -11.62 23.27 -5.83
N GLY A 92 -11.22 22.98 -4.58
CA GLY A 92 -12.05 22.30 -3.59
C GLY A 92 -11.97 20.76 -3.63
N GLY A 93 -11.20 20.16 -4.54
CA GLY A 93 -11.01 18.72 -4.67
C GLY A 93 -9.53 18.30 -4.67
N PHE A 94 -9.27 17.01 -4.82
CA PHE A 94 -7.90 16.49 -4.95
C PHE A 94 -7.22 17.02 -6.22
N ASN A 95 -5.97 17.47 -6.10
CA ASN A 95 -5.24 18.08 -7.20
C ASN A 95 -4.63 17.03 -8.16
N VAL A 96 -5.48 16.41 -8.96
CA VAL A 96 -5.09 15.40 -9.96
C VAL A 96 -4.08 15.96 -10.97
N GLU A 97 -4.26 17.22 -11.40
CA GLU A 97 -3.35 17.85 -12.37
C GLU A 97 -1.95 18.09 -11.78
N GLY A 98 -1.87 18.49 -10.49
CA GLY A 98 -0.59 18.62 -9.78
C GLY A 98 0.14 17.29 -9.69
N MET A 99 -0.57 16.23 -9.34
CA MET A 99 -0.05 14.84 -9.31
C MET A 99 0.45 14.41 -10.70
N LYS A 100 -0.38 14.57 -11.72
CA LYS A 100 -0.07 14.22 -13.11
C LYS A 100 1.18 14.94 -13.63
N LYS A 101 1.37 16.21 -13.27
CA LYS A 101 2.55 16.99 -13.64
C LYS A 101 3.80 16.52 -12.89
N ALA A 102 3.71 16.23 -11.59
CA ALA A 102 4.85 15.87 -10.74
C ALA A 102 5.45 14.50 -11.09
N LEU A 103 4.63 13.53 -11.49
CA LEU A 103 5.05 12.14 -11.72
C LEU A 103 6.10 11.98 -12.84
N PRO A 104 5.93 12.49 -14.06
CA PRO A 104 6.91 12.31 -15.14
C PRO A 104 8.17 13.14 -14.95
N GLU A 105 8.17 14.08 -14.02
CA GLU A 105 9.33 14.94 -13.72
C GLU A 105 10.28 14.30 -12.68
N THR A 106 10.01 13.07 -12.24
CA THR A 106 10.89 12.35 -11.32
C THR A 106 12.17 11.87 -12.00
N LYS A 107 13.26 11.80 -11.22
CA LYS A 107 14.55 11.31 -11.71
C LYS A 107 14.49 9.80 -12.00
N GLY A 108 15.18 9.35 -13.03
CA GLY A 108 15.35 7.95 -13.38
C GLY A 108 14.20 7.35 -14.20
N ASP A 109 14.22 6.01 -14.30
CA ASP A 109 13.31 5.24 -15.17
C ASP A 109 12.01 4.80 -14.44
N THR A 110 11.91 5.07 -13.14
CA THR A 110 10.78 4.62 -12.30
C THR A 110 10.22 5.80 -11.51
N ALA A 111 9.00 6.22 -11.86
CA ALA A 111 8.22 7.13 -11.04
C ALA A 111 7.62 6.39 -9.84
N ARG A 112 7.57 7.04 -8.68
CA ARG A 112 6.98 6.49 -7.46
C ARG A 112 5.94 7.43 -6.93
N LEU A 113 4.74 6.95 -6.68
CA LEU A 113 3.61 7.69 -6.13
C LEU A 113 3.16 7.01 -4.85
N ILE A 114 3.02 7.75 -3.77
CA ILE A 114 2.34 7.29 -2.56
C ILE A 114 1.08 8.09 -2.32
N LEU A 115 -0.02 7.39 -2.11
CA LEU A 115 -1.34 7.95 -1.81
C LEU A 115 -1.87 7.30 -0.53
N ASN A 116 -2.32 8.13 0.41
CA ASN A 116 -2.90 7.70 1.67
C ASN A 116 -4.35 8.18 1.75
N PHE A 117 -5.30 7.25 1.71
CA PHE A 117 -6.73 7.55 1.81
C PHE A 117 -7.48 6.49 2.63
N PRO A 118 -8.25 6.90 3.65
CA PRO A 118 -8.35 8.25 4.21
C PRO A 118 -6.99 8.81 4.64
N ASN A 119 -6.77 10.09 4.37
CA ASN A 119 -5.47 10.73 4.55
C ASN A 119 -5.16 11.06 6.03
N ASN A 120 -3.91 10.89 6.41
CA ASN A 120 -3.33 11.46 7.60
C ASN A 120 -2.37 12.61 7.16
N PRO A 121 -2.61 13.90 7.56
CA PRO A 121 -3.35 14.31 8.77
C PRO A 121 -4.79 14.82 8.54
N ASN A 122 -5.24 15.05 7.32
CA ASN A 122 -6.43 15.87 7.06
C ASN A 122 -7.75 15.10 7.01
N GLY A 123 -7.72 13.74 7.03
CA GLY A 123 -8.90 12.87 6.97
C GLY A 123 -9.56 12.77 5.59
N TYR A 124 -8.99 13.39 4.56
CA TYR A 124 -9.56 13.41 3.22
C TYR A 124 -9.63 12.02 2.59
N SER A 125 -10.74 11.76 1.92
CA SER A 125 -10.92 10.60 1.05
C SER A 125 -11.48 11.07 -0.29
N PRO A 126 -10.98 10.59 -1.43
CA PRO A 126 -11.47 11.01 -2.74
C PRO A 126 -12.91 10.54 -2.95
N SER A 127 -13.67 11.31 -3.71
CA SER A 127 -14.92 10.84 -4.28
C SER A 127 -14.69 9.74 -5.31
N LYS A 128 -15.74 9.05 -5.72
CA LYS A 128 -15.67 8.03 -6.79
C LYS A 128 -15.17 8.61 -8.11
N GLU A 129 -15.56 9.84 -8.42
CA GLU A 129 -15.13 10.58 -9.62
C GLU A 129 -13.65 10.95 -9.53
N GLU A 130 -13.20 11.44 -8.38
CA GLU A 130 -11.79 11.76 -8.15
C GLU A 130 -10.91 10.51 -8.17
N ALA A 131 -11.35 9.42 -7.54
CA ALA A 131 -10.66 8.13 -7.59
C ALA A 131 -10.46 7.66 -9.05
N LYS A 132 -11.50 7.79 -9.88
CA LYS A 132 -11.42 7.49 -11.32
C LYS A 132 -10.45 8.44 -12.03
N ALA A 133 -10.52 9.75 -11.76
CA ALA A 133 -9.63 10.73 -12.37
C ALA A 133 -8.17 10.51 -11.99
N ILE A 134 -7.88 10.16 -10.72
CA ILE A 134 -6.54 9.79 -10.25
C ILE A 134 -6.00 8.59 -11.05
N VAL A 135 -6.80 7.55 -11.21
CA VAL A 135 -6.38 6.33 -11.94
C VAL A 135 -6.10 6.64 -13.42
N GLU A 136 -6.99 7.38 -14.09
CA GLU A 136 -6.81 7.73 -15.49
C GLU A 136 -5.57 8.65 -15.68
N ALA A 137 -5.35 9.62 -14.81
CA ALA A 137 -4.17 10.47 -14.85
C ALA A 137 -2.86 9.66 -14.71
N VAL A 138 -2.80 8.69 -13.80
CA VAL A 138 -1.63 7.80 -13.64
C VAL A 138 -1.45 6.90 -14.86
N LYS A 139 -2.53 6.39 -15.46
CA LYS A 139 -2.46 5.60 -16.71
C LYS A 139 -1.91 6.42 -17.86
N GLU A 140 -2.37 7.67 -18.02
CA GLU A 140 -1.84 8.57 -19.06
C GLU A 140 -0.33 8.83 -18.88
N VAL A 141 0.13 9.02 -17.64
CA VAL A 141 1.57 9.16 -17.35
C VAL A 141 2.31 7.85 -17.67
N ALA A 142 1.71 6.70 -17.40
CA ALA A 142 2.31 5.38 -17.67
C ALA A 142 2.58 5.13 -19.17
N GLU A 143 1.91 5.83 -20.08
CA GLU A 143 2.22 5.78 -21.52
C GLU A 143 3.57 6.44 -21.86
N SER A 144 4.04 7.38 -21.03
CA SER A 144 5.24 8.20 -21.28
C SER A 144 6.44 7.83 -20.42
N VAL A 145 6.26 7.06 -19.34
CA VAL A 145 7.32 6.63 -18.44
C VAL A 145 7.48 5.12 -18.46
N LYS A 146 8.70 4.61 -18.19
CA LYS A 146 8.97 3.18 -18.27
C LYS A 146 8.27 2.36 -17.18
N LYS A 147 8.20 2.91 -15.97
CA LYS A 147 7.60 2.23 -14.80
C LYS A 147 6.99 3.24 -13.84
N ILE A 148 5.88 2.87 -13.25
CA ILE A 148 5.28 3.59 -12.12
C ILE A 148 5.03 2.60 -10.98
N LEU A 149 5.54 2.91 -9.80
CA LEU A 149 5.10 2.30 -8.55
C LEU A 149 4.00 3.16 -7.97
N VAL A 150 2.83 2.56 -7.73
CA VAL A 150 1.75 3.21 -7.00
C VAL A 150 1.60 2.51 -5.65
N ILE A 151 1.91 3.23 -4.59
CA ILE A 151 1.83 2.77 -3.21
C ILE A 151 0.52 3.30 -2.62
N SER A 152 -0.41 2.41 -2.32
CA SER A 152 -1.61 2.72 -1.55
C SER A 152 -1.31 2.48 -0.08
N ASP A 153 -1.18 3.56 0.68
CA ASP A 153 -1.08 3.52 2.15
C ASP A 153 -2.49 3.54 2.73
N ASP A 154 -2.98 2.37 3.05
CA ASP A 154 -4.34 2.13 3.53
C ASP A 154 -4.41 2.08 5.08
N ALA A 155 -3.64 2.94 5.77
CA ALA A 155 -3.61 3.00 7.23
C ALA A 155 -4.99 3.14 7.87
N TYR A 156 -5.86 3.89 7.25
CA TYR A 156 -7.20 4.24 7.74
C TYR A 156 -8.31 3.66 6.86
N PHE A 157 -8.01 2.63 6.08
CA PHE A 157 -8.99 1.96 5.23
C PHE A 157 -10.23 1.54 6.04
N GLY A 158 -11.40 1.77 5.46
CA GLY A 158 -12.68 1.46 6.11
C GLY A 158 -13.30 2.63 6.91
N LEU A 159 -12.54 3.70 7.21
CA LEU A 159 -13.05 4.88 7.90
C LEU A 159 -13.65 5.88 6.89
N PHE A 160 -14.72 5.47 6.24
CA PHE A 160 -15.45 6.25 5.24
C PHE A 160 -16.80 6.68 5.83
N TYR A 161 -17.10 7.96 5.83
CA TYR A 161 -18.27 8.51 6.49
C TYR A 161 -19.30 9.10 5.52
N GLU A 162 -18.88 9.44 4.29
CA GLU A 162 -19.75 10.05 3.28
C GLU A 162 -20.11 9.04 2.18
N GLU A 163 -21.30 9.19 1.59
CA GLU A 163 -21.81 8.25 0.57
C GLU A 163 -21.04 8.35 -0.75
N GLU A 164 -20.62 9.55 -1.13
CA GLU A 164 -19.92 9.82 -2.39
C GLU A 164 -18.45 9.40 -2.37
N THR A 165 -17.89 9.12 -1.19
CA THR A 165 -16.51 8.67 -1.04
C THR A 165 -16.27 7.33 -1.72
N GLU A 166 -15.12 7.18 -2.38
CA GLU A 166 -14.66 5.88 -2.85
C GLU A 166 -14.47 4.92 -1.67
N LYS A 167 -15.15 3.78 -1.70
CA LYS A 167 -15.14 2.78 -0.61
C LYS A 167 -14.09 1.69 -0.79
N GLU A 168 -13.51 1.58 -1.98
CA GLU A 168 -12.43 0.66 -2.25
C GLU A 168 -11.07 1.34 -2.16
N SER A 169 -10.05 0.59 -1.79
CA SER A 169 -8.67 1.05 -1.91
C SER A 169 -8.32 1.36 -3.36
N LEU A 170 -7.57 2.43 -3.61
CA LEU A 170 -7.06 2.72 -4.96
C LEU A 170 -6.18 1.59 -5.51
N PHE A 171 -5.57 0.78 -4.65
CA PHE A 171 -4.87 -0.43 -5.06
C PHE A 171 -5.74 -1.33 -5.95
N SER A 172 -7.04 -1.46 -5.63
CA SER A 172 -7.95 -2.31 -6.40
C SER A 172 -8.08 -1.85 -7.85
N ARG A 173 -8.07 -0.53 -8.07
CA ARG A 173 -8.18 0.08 -9.38
C ARG A 173 -6.87 0.07 -10.15
N PHE A 174 -5.72 0.11 -9.45
CA PHE A 174 -4.40 0.03 -10.07
C PHE A 174 -3.93 -1.39 -10.36
N ALA A 175 -4.54 -2.41 -9.75
CA ALA A 175 -4.07 -3.80 -9.78
C ALA A 175 -3.84 -4.38 -11.19
N ASP A 176 -4.58 -3.89 -12.20
CA ASP A 176 -4.47 -4.29 -13.60
C ASP A 176 -4.60 -3.10 -14.58
N ALA A 177 -4.36 -1.88 -14.10
CA ALA A 177 -4.65 -0.66 -14.84
C ALA A 177 -3.78 -0.47 -16.09
N HIS A 178 -2.47 -0.74 -16.00
CA HIS A 178 -1.52 -0.55 -17.10
C HIS A 178 -0.30 -1.45 -16.95
N GLU A 179 0.35 -1.84 -18.06
CA GLU A 179 1.51 -2.76 -18.04
C GLU A 179 2.74 -2.16 -17.32
N ASN A 180 2.90 -0.83 -17.38
CA ASN A 180 3.98 -0.11 -16.71
C ASN A 180 3.68 0.23 -15.24
N ILE A 181 2.55 -0.20 -14.69
CA ILE A 181 2.16 0.08 -13.29
C ILE A 181 2.38 -1.18 -12.43
N LEU A 182 3.17 -1.01 -11.36
CA LEU A 182 3.21 -1.90 -10.21
C LEU A 182 2.41 -1.27 -9.08
N ALA A 183 1.28 -1.88 -8.72
CA ALA A 183 0.48 -1.49 -7.57
C ALA A 183 0.98 -2.21 -6.31
N ILE A 184 1.17 -1.46 -5.24
CA ILE A 184 1.61 -1.96 -3.92
C ILE A 184 0.59 -1.48 -2.89
N LYS A 185 -0.02 -2.44 -2.17
CA LYS A 185 -0.89 -2.13 -1.03
C LYS A 185 -0.11 -2.29 0.27
N GLY A 186 -0.02 -1.22 1.03
CA GLY A 186 0.36 -1.27 2.42
C GLY A 186 -0.87 -1.11 3.29
N ASP A 187 -1.24 -2.12 4.05
CA ASP A 187 -2.35 -2.06 5.00
C ASP A 187 -1.97 -2.65 6.36
N ALA A 188 -2.82 -2.47 7.34
CA ALA A 188 -2.54 -2.93 8.69
C ALA A 188 -3.80 -3.12 9.52
N ALA A 189 -3.80 -4.15 10.34
CA ALA A 189 -4.82 -4.37 11.35
C ALA A 189 -4.88 -3.26 12.43
N THR A 190 -3.89 -2.39 12.45
CA THR A 190 -3.69 -1.34 13.47
C THR A 190 -4.95 -0.51 13.74
N LYS A 191 -5.55 0.09 12.71
CA LYS A 191 -6.75 0.93 12.81
C LYS A 191 -7.99 0.17 12.33
N GLU A 192 -7.87 -0.58 11.27
CA GLU A 192 -8.97 -1.36 10.69
C GLU A 192 -9.56 -2.36 11.70
N GLU A 193 -8.72 -3.02 12.49
CA GLU A 193 -9.13 -3.99 13.51
C GLU A 193 -8.93 -3.48 14.97
N MET A 194 -8.61 -2.19 15.13
CA MET A 194 -8.37 -1.52 16.43
C MET A 194 -7.33 -2.20 17.34
N VAL A 195 -6.31 -2.83 16.75
CA VAL A 195 -5.27 -3.60 17.48
C VAL A 195 -3.90 -2.90 17.40
N TRP A 196 -3.86 -1.65 17.79
CA TRP A 196 -2.67 -0.78 17.64
C TRP A 196 -1.37 -1.36 18.18
N GLY A 197 -1.43 -2.05 19.31
CA GLY A 197 -0.27 -2.63 19.99
C GLY A 197 0.27 -3.91 19.33
N PHE A 198 -0.49 -4.59 18.49
CA PHE A 198 -0.06 -5.86 17.88
C PHE A 198 0.99 -5.68 16.80
N ARG A 199 1.14 -4.48 16.24
CA ARG A 199 2.12 -4.20 15.20
C ARG A 199 2.05 -5.18 14.04
N ILE A 200 0.87 -5.33 13.43
CA ILE A 200 0.63 -6.22 12.29
C ILE A 200 0.25 -5.36 11.08
N GLY A 201 1.08 -5.41 10.06
CA GLY A 201 0.83 -4.84 8.74
C GLY A 201 0.99 -5.89 7.66
N PHE A 202 0.67 -5.51 6.43
CA PHE A 202 0.73 -6.40 5.27
C PHE A 202 1.22 -5.64 4.04
N ILE A 203 1.95 -6.34 3.18
CA ILE A 203 2.30 -5.88 1.83
C ILE A 203 1.67 -6.82 0.82
N THR A 204 0.96 -6.26 -0.16
CA THR A 204 0.37 -7.00 -1.28
C THR A 204 0.74 -6.32 -2.60
N TYR A 205 1.01 -7.11 -3.62
CA TYR A 205 1.42 -6.65 -4.95
C TYR A 205 0.40 -7.06 -6.01
N ALA A 206 0.23 -6.21 -7.01
CA ALA A 206 -0.49 -6.50 -8.24
C ALA A 206 0.07 -5.69 -9.41
N GLY A 207 -0.18 -6.15 -10.62
CA GLY A 207 0.19 -5.40 -11.83
C GLY A 207 -0.19 -6.21 -13.07
N LYS A 208 -0.66 -5.51 -14.10
CA LYS A 208 -1.15 -6.12 -15.33
C LYS A 208 -0.10 -6.98 -16.05
N ALA A 209 1.17 -6.56 -16.01
CA ALA A 209 2.29 -7.28 -16.61
C ALA A 209 2.86 -8.41 -15.73
N LEU A 210 2.33 -8.62 -14.50
CA LEU A 210 2.89 -9.60 -13.57
C LEU A 210 2.16 -10.92 -13.66
N GLY A 211 2.92 -11.99 -13.82
CA GLY A 211 2.44 -13.36 -13.65
C GLY A 211 2.71 -13.91 -12.25
N ALA A 212 2.31 -15.15 -12.02
CA ALA A 212 2.50 -15.80 -10.72
C ALA A 212 3.98 -15.90 -10.30
N LYS A 213 4.91 -16.02 -11.26
CA LYS A 213 6.36 -16.09 -10.97
C LYS A 213 6.92 -14.77 -10.48
N GLU A 214 6.50 -13.65 -11.08
CA GLU A 214 6.92 -12.32 -10.72
C GLU A 214 6.38 -11.96 -9.33
N LEU A 215 5.11 -12.28 -9.05
CA LEU A 215 4.51 -12.09 -7.73
C LEU A 215 5.19 -12.94 -6.65
N ASP A 216 5.50 -14.20 -6.92
CA ASP A 216 6.28 -15.06 -6.00
C ASP A 216 7.68 -14.49 -5.74
N ALA A 217 8.34 -13.94 -6.77
CA ALA A 217 9.63 -13.28 -6.62
C ALA A 217 9.54 -12.03 -5.71
N LEU A 218 8.50 -11.20 -5.87
CA LEU A 218 8.24 -10.05 -4.99
C LEU A 218 7.96 -10.48 -3.55
N GLU A 219 7.15 -11.53 -3.35
CA GLU A 219 6.91 -12.11 -2.02
C GLU A 219 8.22 -12.56 -1.36
N LYS A 220 9.08 -13.27 -2.09
CA LYS A 220 10.39 -13.75 -1.58
C LYS A 220 11.34 -12.61 -1.25
N LYS A 221 11.39 -11.55 -2.06
CA LYS A 221 12.20 -10.35 -1.78
C LYS A 221 11.70 -9.64 -0.53
N THR A 222 10.38 -9.45 -0.40
CA THR A 222 9.75 -8.86 0.78
C THR A 222 10.04 -9.68 2.04
N LEU A 223 9.93 -11.01 1.96
CA LEU A 223 10.30 -11.90 3.06
C LEU A 223 11.79 -11.74 3.45
N GLY A 224 12.67 -11.60 2.47
CA GLY A 224 14.10 -11.30 2.71
C GLY A 224 14.29 -9.98 3.45
N ALA A 225 13.61 -8.91 3.04
CA ALA A 225 13.68 -7.61 3.69
C ALA A 225 13.13 -7.64 5.13
N VAL A 226 12.00 -8.32 5.37
CA VAL A 226 11.48 -8.56 6.72
C VAL A 226 12.50 -9.32 7.57
N ARG A 227 13.13 -10.35 6.97
CA ARG A 227 14.16 -11.15 7.67
C ARG A 227 15.37 -10.34 8.08
N CYS A 228 15.79 -9.38 7.26
CA CYS A 228 16.94 -8.50 7.55
C CYS A 228 16.63 -7.43 8.60
N THR A 229 15.37 -7.08 8.82
CA THR A 229 14.97 -6.01 9.76
C THR A 229 14.55 -6.54 11.12
N VAL A 230 13.48 -7.30 11.18
CA VAL A 230 12.88 -7.80 12.44
C VAL A 230 12.95 -9.33 12.59
N SER A 231 13.56 -10.01 11.63
CA SER A 231 13.63 -11.49 11.52
C SER A 231 12.27 -12.16 11.33
N ASN A 232 11.35 -11.98 12.25
CA ASN A 232 9.97 -12.48 12.22
C ASN A 232 9.06 -11.46 12.89
N CYS A 233 7.85 -11.29 12.36
CA CYS A 233 6.86 -10.42 12.99
C CYS A 233 6.18 -11.10 14.17
N ASP A 234 5.51 -10.31 14.99
CA ASP A 234 4.86 -10.74 16.23
C ASP A 234 3.95 -11.97 16.05
N ARG A 235 4.24 -13.05 16.77
CA ARG A 235 3.45 -14.30 16.71
C ARG A 235 2.15 -14.24 17.51
N PRO A 236 2.16 -13.75 18.77
CA PRO A 236 0.94 -13.63 19.57
C PRO A 236 -0.14 -12.81 18.90
N GLY A 237 0.20 -11.61 18.41
CA GLY A 237 -0.74 -10.74 17.71
C GLY A 237 -1.31 -11.37 16.45
N GLN A 238 -0.47 -12.04 15.62
CA GLN A 238 -0.95 -12.76 14.45
C GLN A 238 -1.94 -13.88 14.83
N SER A 239 -1.69 -14.59 15.94
CA SER A 239 -2.57 -15.66 16.41
C SER A 239 -3.92 -15.11 16.88
N LEU A 240 -3.91 -14.00 17.62
CA LEU A 240 -5.12 -13.33 18.11
C LEU A 240 -5.94 -12.75 16.96
N LEU A 241 -5.29 -12.04 16.02
CA LEU A 241 -5.95 -11.50 14.83
C LEU A 241 -6.60 -12.62 14.00
N LYS A 242 -5.89 -13.73 13.78
CA LYS A 242 -6.41 -14.89 13.07
C LYS A 242 -7.65 -15.49 13.75
N ILE A 243 -7.64 -15.57 15.08
CA ILE A 243 -8.80 -16.07 15.85
C ILE A 243 -9.99 -15.12 15.69
N GLY A 244 -9.77 -13.80 15.80
CA GLY A 244 -10.79 -12.78 15.55
C GLY A 244 -11.41 -12.91 14.16
N MET A 245 -10.58 -12.99 13.12
CA MET A 245 -11.03 -13.11 11.72
C MET A 245 -11.78 -14.40 11.40
N LYS A 246 -11.71 -15.43 12.26
CA LYS A 246 -12.49 -16.67 12.16
C LYS A 246 -13.78 -16.63 12.95
N GLY A 247 -13.97 -15.64 13.78
CA GLY A 247 -15.18 -15.50 14.58
C GLY A 247 -16.42 -15.32 13.70
N SER A 248 -17.58 -15.80 14.20
CA SER A 248 -18.85 -15.66 13.49
C SER A 248 -19.36 -14.22 13.38
N GLU A 249 -18.76 -13.31 14.13
CA GLU A 249 -19.09 -11.90 14.17
C GLU A 249 -18.12 -11.02 13.32
N TYR A 250 -17.14 -11.66 12.66
CA TYR A 250 -16.23 -10.97 11.75
C TYR A 250 -16.85 -10.86 10.36
N ASP A 251 -17.53 -9.73 10.10
CA ASP A 251 -18.11 -9.38 8.79
C ASP A 251 -17.92 -7.90 8.43
#